data_651f382f23a5c5fe7842d8ecf99829f0
#
_entry.id   651f382f23a5c5fe7842d8ecf99829f0
#
_cell.length_a   1.000
_cell.length_b   1.000
_cell.length_c   1.000
_cell.angle_alpha   90.00
_cell.angle_beta   90.00
_cell.angle_gamma   90.00
#
_symmetry.space_group_name_H-M   'P 1'
#
loop_
_entity.id
_entity.type
_entity.pdbx_description
1 polymer ?
#
loop_
_entity_poly.entity_id
_entity_poly.type
_entity_poly.pdbx_seq_one_letter_code
_entity_poly.pdbx_strand_id
1 'polypeptide(L)'
;MSNDAPSQSRKTLWLVAAVCIAPFIASFAAYYFYQPEGRVNYGELMADRQLPAAALKLIDGSAFSLAQLRGKWLFVTVDDATCDANCEKKLWQIRQVRKTQGKYPERIERVWLITGGGQPAERLRSEFEGTWLVNATSSAVLEALPHAGARTDHIYLVDPLGNLVLRYPREADPSRMKKDLDRLLRVSRIG
;
A
#
# COMPACT_ATOMS: atom_id res chain seq x y z
N MET A 1 -24.11 -52.15 55.13
CA MET A 1 -23.52 -50.81 54.95
C MET A 1 -23.45 -50.56 53.46
N SER A 2 -24.46 -49.82 52.94
CA SER A 2 -24.65 -49.52 51.53
C SER A 2 -23.74 -48.34 51.17
N ASN A 3 -22.79 -48.54 50.24
CA ASN A 3 -21.98 -47.50 49.68
C ASN A 3 -22.74 -46.84 48.49
N ASP A 4 -23.62 -45.92 48.79
CA ASP A 4 -24.16 -45.01 47.80
C ASP A 4 -23.14 -43.89 47.54
N ALA A 5 -22.24 -44.14 46.61
CA ALA A 5 -21.38 -43.08 46.06
C ALA A 5 -22.24 -42.13 45.21
N PRO A 6 -22.22 -40.83 45.48
CA PRO A 6 -23.18 -39.89 44.89
C PRO A 6 -23.00 -39.72 43.39
N SER A 7 -24.04 -39.99 42.63
CA SER A 7 -24.15 -39.71 41.18
C SER A 7 -23.88 -38.24 40.82
N GLN A 8 -23.87 -37.37 41.80
CA GLN A 8 -23.57 -35.94 41.70
C GLN A 8 -22.14 -35.64 41.30
N SER A 9 -21.16 -36.50 41.68
CA SER A 9 -19.73 -36.32 41.36
C SER A 9 -19.45 -36.40 39.86
N ARG A 10 -20.10 -37.29 39.15
CA ARG A 10 -19.95 -37.40 37.68
C ARG A 10 -20.47 -36.22 36.91
N LYS A 11 -21.62 -35.68 37.28
CA LYS A 11 -22.23 -34.47 36.63
C LYS A 11 -21.33 -33.25 36.82
N THR A 12 -20.81 -33.07 38.03
CA THR A 12 -19.90 -31.97 38.36
C THR A 12 -18.58 -32.07 37.54
N LEU A 13 -18.06 -33.27 37.41
CA LEU A 13 -16.81 -33.54 36.62
C LEU A 13 -17.04 -33.20 35.16
N TRP A 14 -18.16 -33.59 34.56
CA TRP A 14 -18.48 -33.25 33.18
C TRP A 14 -18.71 -31.75 32.98
N LEU A 15 -19.33 -31.08 33.96
CA LEU A 15 -19.56 -29.65 33.93
C LEU A 15 -18.23 -28.86 33.96
N VAL A 16 -17.33 -29.25 34.84
CA VAL A 16 -15.98 -28.68 34.92
C VAL A 16 -15.20 -28.90 33.58
N ALA A 17 -15.25 -30.14 33.07
CA ALA A 17 -14.62 -30.45 31.79
C ALA A 17 -15.20 -29.59 30.65
N ALA A 18 -16.52 -29.42 30.58
CA ALA A 18 -17.18 -28.60 29.56
C ALA A 18 -16.77 -27.14 29.67
N VAL A 19 -16.71 -26.56 30.87
CA VAL A 19 -16.28 -25.17 31.08
C VAL A 19 -14.82 -24.97 30.70
N CYS A 20 -13.96 -25.95 30.97
CA CYS A 20 -12.54 -25.88 30.58
C CYS A 20 -12.34 -26.03 29.06
N ILE A 21 -13.14 -26.83 28.38
CA ILE A 21 -12.99 -27.12 26.94
C ILE A 21 -13.70 -26.07 26.07
N ALA A 22 -14.82 -25.49 26.56
CA ALA A 22 -15.62 -24.54 25.81
C ALA A 22 -14.82 -23.34 25.23
N PRO A 23 -13.91 -22.68 25.97
CA PRO A 23 -13.13 -21.57 25.41
C PRO A 23 -12.19 -22.00 24.27
N PHE A 24 -11.65 -23.23 24.34
CA PHE A 24 -10.82 -23.77 23.25
C PHE A 24 -11.65 -24.02 22.00
N ILE A 25 -12.81 -24.62 22.14
CA ILE A 25 -13.74 -24.85 21.02
C ILE A 25 -14.24 -23.52 20.48
N ALA A 26 -14.60 -22.56 21.33
CA ALA A 26 -15.04 -21.24 20.92
C ALA A 26 -13.93 -20.47 20.17
N SER A 27 -12.69 -20.54 20.66
CA SER A 27 -11.54 -19.93 19.99
C SER A 27 -11.28 -20.55 18.62
N PHE A 28 -11.35 -21.87 18.54
CA PHE A 28 -11.18 -22.60 17.29
C PHE A 28 -12.30 -22.28 16.28
N ALA A 29 -13.53 -22.28 16.76
CA ALA A 29 -14.68 -21.90 15.95
C ALA A 29 -14.56 -20.45 15.47
N ALA A 30 -14.21 -19.52 16.34
CA ALA A 30 -13.98 -18.11 15.95
C ALA A 30 -12.88 -17.99 14.90
N TYR A 31 -11.80 -18.72 15.02
CA TYR A 31 -10.70 -18.68 14.03
C TYR A 31 -11.13 -19.19 12.66
N TYR A 32 -11.93 -20.25 12.57
CA TYR A 32 -12.34 -20.84 11.30
C TYR A 32 -13.60 -20.20 10.70
N PHE A 33 -14.55 -19.73 11.52
CA PHE A 33 -15.83 -19.22 11.07
C PHE A 33 -15.88 -17.68 11.05
N TYR A 34 -15.08 -17.01 11.88
CA TYR A 34 -15.01 -15.56 11.94
C TYR A 34 -13.76 -15.07 11.20
N GLN A 35 -13.80 -15.16 9.88
CA GLN A 35 -12.86 -14.41 9.07
C GLN A 35 -13.42 -12.99 8.91
N PRO A 36 -12.78 -11.96 9.51
CA PRO A 36 -13.22 -10.59 9.29
C PRO A 36 -13.03 -10.24 7.81
N GLU A 37 -14.11 -10.10 7.07
CA GLU A 37 -14.12 -9.66 5.66
C GLU A 37 -13.66 -8.20 5.48
N GLY A 38 -13.16 -7.56 6.53
CA GLY A 38 -12.64 -6.22 6.50
C GLY A 38 -11.28 -6.14 5.85
N ARG A 39 -11.22 -5.69 4.59
CA ARG A 39 -9.96 -5.18 4.03
C ARG A 39 -9.44 -4.08 4.96
N VAL A 40 -8.35 -4.35 5.67
CA VAL A 40 -7.74 -3.40 6.61
C VAL A 40 -7.21 -2.18 5.86
N ASN A 41 -6.84 -2.35 4.59
CA ASN A 41 -6.30 -1.32 3.73
C ASN A 41 -7.36 -0.78 2.76
N TYR A 42 -7.33 0.53 2.54
CA TYR A 42 -8.14 1.18 1.52
C TYR A 42 -7.64 0.86 0.11
N GLY A 43 -6.32 0.92 -0.07
CA GLY A 43 -5.68 0.47 -1.29
C GLY A 43 -5.83 -1.05 -1.46
N GLU A 44 -5.94 -1.48 -2.70
CA GLU A 44 -5.90 -2.89 -3.04
C GLU A 44 -4.48 -3.43 -2.81
N LEU A 45 -4.38 -4.48 -1.99
CA LEU A 45 -3.11 -5.12 -1.72
C LEU A 45 -2.63 -5.85 -2.98
N MET A 46 -1.42 -5.52 -3.41
CA MET A 46 -0.78 -6.21 -4.52
C MET A 46 0.01 -7.42 -3.98
N ALA A 47 0.00 -8.52 -4.74
CA ALA A 47 0.93 -9.61 -4.44
C ALA A 47 2.36 -9.09 -4.53
N ASP A 48 3.22 -9.49 -3.59
CA ASP A 48 4.63 -9.06 -3.53
C ASP A 48 5.32 -9.16 -4.89
N ARG A 49 5.32 -8.04 -5.59
CA ARG A 49 5.98 -7.90 -6.90
C ARG A 49 7.03 -6.82 -6.79
N GLN A 50 8.27 -7.24 -6.83
CA GLN A 50 9.39 -6.30 -6.91
C GLN A 50 9.38 -5.60 -8.27
N LEU A 51 9.43 -4.27 -8.25
CA LEU A 51 9.59 -3.50 -9.48
C LEU A 51 11.00 -3.68 -10.03
N PRO A 52 11.14 -3.85 -11.35
CA PRO A 52 12.44 -4.04 -11.97
C PRO A 52 13.33 -2.80 -11.79
N ALA A 53 14.61 -3.02 -11.52
CA ALA A 53 15.63 -1.99 -11.50
C ALA A 53 16.02 -1.60 -12.94
N ALA A 54 15.06 -1.09 -13.70
CA ALA A 54 15.31 -0.65 -15.07
C ALA A 54 16.10 0.66 -15.11
N ALA A 55 16.94 0.80 -16.11
CA ALA A 55 17.59 2.07 -16.43
C ALA A 55 16.54 3.02 -17.05
N LEU A 56 16.29 4.11 -16.38
CA LEU A 56 15.37 5.18 -16.79
C LEU A 56 16.15 6.48 -16.96
N LYS A 57 15.46 7.52 -17.38
CA LYS A 57 16.02 8.88 -17.43
C LYS A 57 15.05 9.86 -16.78
N LEU A 58 15.58 10.84 -16.08
CA LEU A 58 14.81 12.01 -15.69
C LEU A 58 14.49 12.88 -16.91
N ILE A 59 13.58 13.83 -16.76
CA ILE A 59 13.23 14.75 -17.86
C ILE A 59 14.39 15.64 -18.31
N ASP A 60 15.40 15.85 -17.48
CA ASP A 60 16.64 16.56 -17.81
C ASP A 60 17.66 15.70 -18.56
N GLY A 61 17.33 14.41 -18.78
CA GLY A 61 18.21 13.44 -19.46
C GLY A 61 19.16 12.69 -18.55
N SER A 62 19.25 13.03 -17.27
CA SER A 62 20.13 12.34 -16.32
C SER A 62 19.68 10.88 -16.09
N ALA A 63 20.64 10.00 -15.85
CA ALA A 63 20.38 8.59 -15.59
C ALA A 63 19.64 8.40 -14.24
N PHE A 64 18.61 7.60 -14.23
CA PHE A 64 17.79 7.32 -13.07
C PHE A 64 17.40 5.85 -12.98
N SER A 65 17.16 5.37 -11.78
CA SER A 65 16.52 4.09 -11.51
C SER A 65 15.74 4.17 -10.21
N LEU A 66 14.60 3.51 -10.11
CA LEU A 66 13.85 3.41 -8.85
C LEU A 66 14.67 2.80 -7.71
N ALA A 67 15.70 2.01 -8.05
CA ALA A 67 16.62 1.44 -7.07
C ALA A 67 17.40 2.50 -6.27
N GLN A 68 17.59 3.72 -6.82
CA GLN A 68 18.24 4.84 -6.12
C GLN A 68 17.38 5.38 -4.96
N LEU A 69 16.08 5.13 -4.99
CA LEU A 69 15.13 5.54 -3.95
C LEU A 69 14.82 4.43 -2.93
N ARG A 70 15.57 3.32 -2.95
CA ARG A 70 15.45 2.28 -1.91
C ARG A 70 15.68 2.89 -0.53
N GLY A 71 14.99 2.36 0.46
CA GLY A 71 14.93 2.95 1.79
C GLY A 71 13.81 3.99 1.96
N LYS A 72 13.08 4.32 0.89
CA LYS A 72 11.95 5.26 0.92
C LYS A 72 10.67 4.58 0.44
N TRP A 73 9.54 5.02 0.98
CA TRP A 73 8.23 4.72 0.45
C TRP A 73 7.96 5.59 -0.78
N LEU A 74 7.52 4.99 -1.88
CA LEU A 74 7.30 5.73 -3.11
C LEU A 74 5.82 5.76 -3.45
N PHE A 75 5.26 6.96 -3.61
CA PHE A 75 4.04 7.13 -4.38
C PHE A 75 4.40 7.25 -5.86
N VAL A 76 3.87 6.36 -6.67
CA VAL A 76 4.13 6.31 -8.10
C VAL A 76 2.84 6.59 -8.86
N THR A 77 2.86 7.57 -9.75
CA THR A 77 1.79 7.87 -10.70
C THR A 77 2.30 7.67 -12.12
N VAL A 78 1.38 7.36 -13.03
CA VAL A 78 1.67 7.17 -14.45
C VAL A 78 0.76 8.07 -15.26
N ASP A 79 1.31 8.96 -16.06
CA ASP A 79 0.57 9.85 -16.98
C ASP A 79 1.51 10.33 -18.09
N ASP A 80 0.93 10.92 -19.14
CA ASP A 80 1.72 11.63 -20.13
C ASP A 80 2.15 13.03 -19.65
N ALA A 81 3.02 13.68 -20.42
CA ALA A 81 3.56 14.99 -20.07
C ALA A 81 2.52 16.13 -20.15
N THR A 82 1.38 15.93 -20.84
CA THR A 82 0.33 16.94 -20.97
C THR A 82 -0.50 17.07 -19.71
N CYS A 83 -0.58 16.00 -18.92
CA CYS A 83 -1.16 15.93 -17.58
C CYS A 83 -2.57 16.54 -17.52
N ASP A 84 -3.55 15.73 -17.79
CA ASP A 84 -4.98 16.11 -17.69
C ASP A 84 -5.41 16.37 -16.22
N ALA A 85 -6.65 16.75 -16.03
CA ALA A 85 -7.21 17.02 -14.70
C ALA A 85 -7.10 15.84 -13.72
N ASN A 86 -7.16 14.58 -14.21
CA ASN A 86 -6.98 13.40 -13.39
C ASN A 86 -5.52 13.24 -12.94
N CYS A 87 -4.58 13.47 -13.83
CA CYS A 87 -3.16 13.50 -13.53
C CYS A 87 -2.83 14.57 -12.48
N GLU A 88 -3.27 15.83 -12.67
CA GLU A 88 -3.05 16.91 -11.71
C GLU A 88 -3.65 16.58 -10.34
N LYS A 89 -4.84 15.98 -10.31
CA LYS A 89 -5.50 15.52 -9.07
C LYS A 89 -4.64 14.49 -8.34
N LYS A 90 -4.09 13.48 -9.04
CA LYS A 90 -3.22 12.46 -8.45
C LYS A 90 -1.93 13.08 -7.88
N LEU A 91 -1.27 13.95 -8.62
CA LEU A 91 -0.07 14.66 -8.17
C LEU A 91 -0.36 15.51 -6.92
N TRP A 92 -1.49 16.19 -6.88
CA TRP A 92 -1.95 16.92 -5.71
C TRP A 92 -2.19 15.98 -4.51
N GLN A 93 -2.89 14.86 -4.72
CA GLN A 93 -3.18 13.89 -3.68
C GLN A 93 -1.90 13.34 -3.01
N ILE A 94 -0.95 12.86 -3.80
CA ILE A 94 0.32 12.31 -3.25
C ILE A 94 1.15 13.39 -2.56
N ARG A 95 1.10 14.64 -3.05
CA ARG A 95 1.72 15.80 -2.38
C ARG A 95 1.07 16.07 -1.03
N GLN A 96 -0.26 16.07 -0.93
CA GLN A 96 -0.97 16.30 0.33
C GLN A 96 -0.71 15.18 1.33
N VAL A 97 -0.79 13.93 0.89
CA VAL A 97 -0.51 12.78 1.76
C VAL A 97 0.90 12.87 2.34
N ARG A 98 1.92 13.19 1.53
CA ARG A 98 3.29 13.39 2.02
C ARG A 98 3.40 14.53 3.03
N LYS A 99 2.80 15.70 2.73
CA LYS A 99 2.83 16.86 3.64
C LYS A 99 2.17 16.59 4.99
N THR A 100 1.15 15.75 5.02
CA THR A 100 0.40 15.43 6.25
C THR A 100 1.03 14.32 7.08
N GLN A 101 2.19 13.75 6.69
CA GLN A 101 2.86 12.69 7.44
C GLN A 101 3.63 13.17 8.68
N GLY A 102 3.59 14.45 8.98
CA GLY A 102 4.10 15.01 10.23
C GLY A 102 5.57 14.67 10.54
N LYS A 103 5.81 13.53 11.17
CA LYS A 103 7.15 13.13 11.64
C LYS A 103 8.08 12.54 10.57
N TYR A 104 7.54 12.07 9.44
CA TYR A 104 8.31 11.24 8.51
C TYR A 104 8.15 11.61 7.02
N PRO A 105 8.04 12.89 6.65
CA PRO A 105 7.89 13.27 5.24
C PRO A 105 9.12 12.89 4.39
N GLU A 106 10.30 12.80 5.03
CA GLU A 106 11.56 12.41 4.41
C GLU A 106 11.63 10.91 4.08
N ARG A 107 10.75 10.09 4.67
CA ARG A 107 10.64 8.66 4.36
C ARG A 107 9.82 8.39 3.10
N ILE A 108 9.25 9.42 2.50
CA ILE A 108 8.29 9.29 1.40
C ILE A 108 8.76 10.12 0.22
N GLU A 109 8.87 9.48 -0.93
CA GLU A 109 9.16 10.12 -2.20
C GLU A 109 7.96 10.02 -3.15
N ARG A 110 7.91 10.91 -4.12
CA ARG A 110 6.87 10.99 -5.14
C ARG A 110 7.53 10.83 -6.50
N VAL A 111 6.98 9.93 -7.30
CA VAL A 111 7.51 9.63 -8.63
C VAL A 111 6.37 9.77 -9.65
N TRP A 112 6.60 10.53 -10.67
CA TRP A 112 5.73 10.58 -11.84
C TRP A 112 6.45 9.92 -13.02
N LEU A 113 5.96 8.75 -13.41
CA LEU A 113 6.39 8.03 -14.60
C LEU A 113 5.68 8.63 -15.82
N ILE A 114 6.42 9.36 -16.62
CA ILE A 114 5.92 10.06 -17.79
C ILE A 114 5.97 9.12 -19.00
N THR A 115 4.81 8.94 -19.63
CA THR A 115 4.65 8.17 -20.86
C THR A 115 4.56 9.08 -22.08
N GLY A 116 4.77 8.54 -23.28
CA GLY A 116 4.55 9.28 -24.54
C GLY A 116 5.65 10.27 -24.90
N GLY A 117 6.64 10.48 -24.03
CA GLY A 117 7.70 11.49 -24.24
C GLY A 117 7.22 12.91 -23.95
N GLY A 118 8.11 13.90 -24.18
CA GLY A 118 7.84 15.30 -23.89
C GLY A 118 8.22 15.71 -22.46
N GLN A 119 8.04 17.00 -22.18
CA GLN A 119 8.29 17.58 -20.85
C GLN A 119 7.01 18.20 -20.32
N PRO A 120 6.70 17.97 -19.04
CA PRO A 120 5.59 18.67 -18.40
C PRO A 120 5.77 20.19 -18.43
N ALA A 121 4.65 20.90 -18.53
CA ALA A 121 4.65 22.36 -18.48
C ALA A 121 5.36 22.88 -17.22
N GLU A 122 6.02 24.04 -17.34
CA GLU A 122 6.76 24.66 -16.22
C GLU A 122 5.89 24.85 -14.98
N ARG A 123 4.63 25.24 -15.19
CA ARG A 123 3.63 25.37 -14.11
C ARG A 123 3.54 24.09 -13.29
N LEU A 124 3.45 22.93 -13.94
CA LEU A 124 3.34 21.63 -13.25
C LEU A 124 4.63 21.27 -12.52
N ARG A 125 5.78 21.55 -13.13
CA ARG A 125 7.08 21.29 -12.50
C ARG A 125 7.28 22.11 -11.24
N SER A 126 6.91 23.39 -11.28
CA SER A 126 6.97 24.31 -10.14
C SER A 126 5.94 23.93 -9.05
N GLU A 127 4.69 23.65 -9.45
CA GLU A 127 3.62 23.32 -8.50
C GLU A 127 3.89 22.02 -7.75
N PHE A 128 4.43 21.01 -8.45
CA PHE A 128 4.71 19.70 -7.88
C PHE A 128 6.20 19.47 -7.62
N GLU A 129 6.94 20.53 -7.32
CA GLU A 129 8.35 20.49 -6.95
C GLU A 129 8.64 19.37 -5.91
N GLY A 130 9.79 18.70 -6.05
CA GLY A 130 10.18 17.55 -5.26
C GLY A 130 9.47 16.25 -5.66
N THR A 131 8.84 16.20 -6.86
CA THR A 131 8.41 14.98 -7.50
C THR A 131 9.45 14.56 -8.54
N TRP A 132 9.88 13.31 -8.49
CA TRP A 132 10.79 12.74 -9.48
C TRP A 132 10.05 12.58 -10.81
N LEU A 133 10.45 13.36 -11.81
CA LEU A 133 9.86 13.36 -13.14
C LEU A 133 10.68 12.42 -14.04
N VAL A 134 10.15 11.24 -14.28
CA VAL A 134 10.88 10.13 -14.90
C VAL A 134 10.29 9.79 -16.24
N ASN A 135 11.07 9.84 -17.30
CA ASN A 135 10.67 9.32 -18.61
C ASN A 135 10.65 7.79 -18.55
N ALA A 136 9.47 7.22 -18.65
CA ALA A 136 9.23 5.79 -18.52
C ALA A 136 8.66 5.15 -19.80
N THR A 137 8.67 5.86 -20.91
CA THR A 137 8.14 5.36 -22.20
C THR A 137 8.71 3.97 -22.52
N SER A 138 7.81 3.00 -22.72
CA SER A 138 8.14 1.60 -23.05
C SER A 138 9.12 0.94 -22.07
N SER A 139 9.04 1.29 -20.79
CA SER A 139 9.94 0.75 -19.76
C SER A 139 9.39 -0.53 -19.11
N ALA A 140 10.29 -1.43 -18.70
CA ALA A 140 9.93 -2.62 -17.93
C ALA A 140 9.20 -2.29 -16.61
N VAL A 141 9.44 -1.09 -16.05
CA VAL A 141 8.71 -0.63 -14.86
C VAL A 141 7.23 -0.44 -15.15
N LEU A 142 6.88 0.17 -16.29
CA LEU A 142 5.48 0.32 -16.68
C LEU A 142 4.79 -1.03 -16.90
N GLU A 143 5.49 -1.97 -17.53
CA GLU A 143 4.95 -3.30 -17.80
C GLU A 143 4.72 -4.09 -16.51
N ALA A 144 5.56 -3.85 -15.50
CA ALA A 144 5.42 -4.48 -14.19
C ALA A 144 4.26 -3.93 -13.36
N LEU A 145 3.74 -2.72 -13.66
CA LEU A 145 2.63 -2.14 -12.91
C LEU A 145 1.29 -2.78 -13.32
N PRO A 146 0.60 -3.47 -12.39
CA PRO A 146 -0.70 -4.07 -12.65
C PRO A 146 -1.77 -2.99 -12.82
N HIS A 147 -2.68 -3.20 -13.75
CA HIS A 147 -3.78 -2.27 -13.99
C HIS A 147 -5.09 -3.04 -14.23
N ALA A 148 -6.17 -2.48 -13.72
CA ALA A 148 -7.53 -2.80 -14.13
C ALA A 148 -8.04 -1.53 -14.85
N GLY A 149 -8.19 -1.59 -16.16
CA GLY A 149 -8.42 -0.41 -16.99
C GLY A 149 -7.10 0.22 -17.44
N ALA A 150 -6.93 1.52 -17.26
CA ALA A 150 -5.70 2.23 -17.62
C ALA A 150 -4.73 2.34 -16.44
N ARG A 151 -3.43 2.26 -16.69
CA ARG A 151 -2.40 2.53 -15.65
C ARG A 151 -2.50 3.94 -15.11
N THR A 152 -2.92 4.88 -15.94
CA THR A 152 -3.17 6.28 -15.59
C THR A 152 -4.33 6.47 -14.60
N ASP A 153 -5.14 5.45 -14.34
CA ASP A 153 -6.23 5.54 -13.36
C ASP A 153 -5.77 5.35 -11.91
N HIS A 154 -4.53 4.94 -11.69
CA HIS A 154 -4.09 4.47 -10.38
C HIS A 154 -2.95 5.30 -9.79
N ILE A 155 -2.89 5.28 -8.46
CA ILE A 155 -1.71 5.65 -7.68
C ILE A 155 -1.17 4.36 -7.07
N TYR A 156 0.11 4.14 -7.19
CA TYR A 156 0.79 2.96 -6.65
C TYR A 156 1.62 3.32 -5.44
N LEU A 157 1.69 2.43 -4.45
CA LEU A 157 2.58 2.56 -3.31
C LEU A 157 3.61 1.44 -3.34
N VAL A 158 4.87 1.83 -3.31
CA VAL A 158 6.04 0.94 -3.33
C VAL A 158 6.75 1.06 -1.99
N ASP A 159 7.18 -0.08 -1.43
CA ASP A 159 7.87 -0.15 -0.16
C ASP A 159 9.37 0.21 -0.28
N PRO A 160 10.09 0.38 0.85
CA PRO A 160 11.52 0.70 0.85
C PRO A 160 12.43 -0.37 0.22
N LEU A 161 11.93 -1.58 0.02
CA LEU A 161 12.66 -2.67 -0.65
C LEU A 161 12.42 -2.69 -2.16
N GLY A 162 11.48 -1.86 -2.66
CA GLY A 162 11.11 -1.78 -4.06
C GLY A 162 9.96 -2.70 -4.46
N ASN A 163 9.20 -3.24 -3.50
CA ASN A 163 8.04 -4.06 -3.78
C ASN A 163 6.80 -3.18 -3.93
N LEU A 164 5.97 -3.50 -4.91
CA LEU A 164 4.65 -2.91 -5.08
C LEU A 164 3.70 -3.47 -4.01
N VAL A 165 3.20 -2.61 -3.12
CA VAL A 165 2.39 -3.01 -1.96
C VAL A 165 0.91 -2.72 -2.18
N LEU A 166 0.57 -1.50 -2.60
CA LEU A 166 -0.82 -1.06 -2.75
C LEU A 166 -1.05 -0.40 -4.11
N ARG A 167 -2.26 -0.59 -4.62
CA ARG A 167 -2.82 0.14 -5.74
C ARG A 167 -4.07 0.88 -5.27
N TYR A 168 -4.10 2.18 -5.46
CA TYR A 168 -5.27 3.00 -5.13
C TYR A 168 -6.18 3.17 -6.35
N PRO A 169 -7.50 3.32 -6.14
CA PRO A 169 -8.45 3.52 -7.22
C PRO A 169 -8.30 4.92 -7.86
N ARG A 170 -8.91 5.11 -9.02
CA ARG A 170 -8.92 6.39 -9.76
C ARG A 170 -9.35 7.58 -8.91
N GLU A 171 -10.42 7.42 -8.14
CA GLU A 171 -10.96 8.43 -7.24
C GLU A 171 -10.47 8.23 -5.81
N ALA A 172 -9.14 8.13 -5.63
CA ALA A 172 -8.56 7.87 -4.33
C ALA A 172 -8.85 9.01 -3.33
N ASP A 173 -9.20 8.65 -2.10
CA ASP A 173 -9.37 9.57 -0.99
C ASP A 173 -8.03 9.77 -0.25
N PRO A 174 -7.44 10.98 -0.25
CA PRO A 174 -6.17 11.25 0.40
C PRO A 174 -6.16 10.93 1.89
N SER A 175 -7.29 11.10 2.59
CA SER A 175 -7.40 10.80 4.03
C SER A 175 -7.31 9.29 4.30
N ARG A 176 -7.88 8.48 3.41
CA ARG A 176 -7.80 7.03 3.49
C ARG A 176 -6.41 6.52 3.07
N MET A 177 -5.82 7.11 2.02
CA MET A 177 -4.42 6.84 1.63
C MET A 177 -3.46 7.13 2.78
N LYS A 178 -3.65 8.27 3.46
CA LYS A 178 -2.86 8.64 4.64
C LYS A 178 -2.97 7.59 5.75
N LYS A 179 -4.17 7.10 6.04
CA LYS A 179 -4.38 6.07 7.08
C LYS A 179 -3.65 4.77 6.75
N ASP A 180 -3.67 4.35 5.48
CA ASP A 180 -2.91 3.16 5.04
C ASP A 180 -1.41 3.38 5.25
N LEU A 181 -0.89 4.51 4.78
CA LEU A 181 0.51 4.84 4.91
C LEU A 181 0.96 4.96 6.37
N ASP A 182 0.16 5.59 7.24
CA ASP A 182 0.43 5.70 8.68
C ASP A 182 0.59 4.32 9.34
N ARG A 183 -0.22 3.34 8.94
CA ARG A 183 -0.12 1.96 9.44
C ARG A 183 1.19 1.31 8.99
N LEU A 184 1.50 1.44 7.70
CA LEU A 184 2.71 0.87 7.12
C LEU A 184 3.98 1.48 7.73
N LEU A 185 4.02 2.80 7.90
CA LEU A 185 5.15 3.51 8.52
C LEU A 185 5.39 3.13 9.98
N ARG A 186 4.34 2.78 10.73
CA ARG A 186 4.48 2.33 12.14
C ARG A 186 5.10 0.94 12.26
N VAL A 187 4.79 0.06 11.31
CA VAL A 187 5.28 -1.32 11.33
C VAL A 187 6.64 -1.43 10.64
N SER A 188 6.87 -0.62 9.62
CA SER A 188 8.14 -0.59 8.90
C SER A 188 9.25 0.06 9.73
N ARG A 189 10.31 -0.69 9.98
CA ARG A 189 11.55 -0.18 10.59
C ARG A 189 12.53 0.39 9.58
N ILE A 190 12.24 0.24 8.27
CA ILE A 190 13.06 0.66 7.14
C ILE A 190 12.39 1.86 6.48
N GLY A 191 13.18 2.83 6.08
CA GLY A 191 12.70 4.05 5.41
C GLY A 191 12.63 5.25 6.32
#